data_51c9843ef6b470d68cd5aeb756a10982
#
_entry.id   51c9843ef6b470d68cd5aeb756a10982
#
_cell.length_a   1.000
_cell.length_b   1.000
_cell.length_c   1.000
_cell.angle_alpha   90.00
_cell.angle_beta   90.00
_cell.angle_gamma   90.00
#
_symmetry.space_group_name_H-M   'P 1'
#
loop_
_entity.id
_entity.type
_entity.pdbx_description
1 polymer ?
#
loop_
_entity_poly.entity_id
_entity_poly.type
_entity_poly.pdbx_seq_one_letter_code
_entity_poly.pdbx_strand_id
1 'polypeptide(L)'
;MSGFLVKPIATVVLLGLTWLAPPAHAEKTLQIADGLKVTLEYTVTLPDQSVADSTAGKEPFSYIHGEHEIIPGLEKGLTGLKAGDKKRIVLAAADAYGSYDEKKKVSVPKANVPPETQVGSLLRSEEGLEARVIQVSGDSVVLDMNHPLAGKNLVFDVNILKVEKPASAK
;
A
#
# COMPACT_ATOMS: atom_id res chain seq x y z
N MET A 1 -64.25 -61.55 33.91
CA MET A 1 -64.30 -60.23 34.62
C MET A 1 -62.94 -59.59 34.28
N SER A 2 -62.93 -58.76 33.28
CA SER A 2 -61.72 -58.17 32.71
C SER A 2 -61.54 -56.75 33.29
N GLY A 3 -60.46 -56.53 34.04
CA GLY A 3 -60.06 -55.22 34.51
C GLY A 3 -59.18 -54.50 33.50
N PHE A 4 -59.66 -53.39 32.96
CA PHE A 4 -58.89 -52.51 32.11
C PHE A 4 -58.03 -51.58 33.00
N LEU A 5 -56.70 -51.72 32.86
CA LEU A 5 -55.72 -50.85 33.51
C LEU A 5 -55.40 -49.71 32.59
N VAL A 6 -55.88 -48.50 32.88
CA VAL A 6 -55.57 -47.27 32.16
C VAL A 6 -54.25 -46.68 32.70
N LYS A 7 -53.20 -46.63 31.88
CA LYS A 7 -51.96 -45.92 32.23
C LYS A 7 -52.08 -44.43 31.90
N PRO A 8 -51.61 -43.52 32.76
CA PRO A 8 -51.61 -42.09 32.44
C PRO A 8 -50.48 -41.76 31.44
N ILE A 9 -50.86 -40.99 30.43
CA ILE A 9 -49.91 -40.42 29.44
C ILE A 9 -49.26 -39.20 30.11
N ALA A 10 -47.95 -39.31 30.35
CA ALA A 10 -47.16 -38.19 30.82
C ALA A 10 -46.91 -37.22 29.65
N THR A 11 -47.52 -36.03 29.70
CA THR A 11 -47.30 -34.96 28.76
C THR A 11 -45.95 -34.31 29.06
N VAL A 12 -44.96 -34.57 28.26
CA VAL A 12 -43.65 -33.89 28.32
C VAL A 12 -43.83 -32.52 27.68
N VAL A 13 -43.85 -31.46 28.50
CA VAL A 13 -43.79 -30.08 28.04
C VAL A 13 -42.31 -29.77 27.74
N LEU A 14 -41.92 -29.77 26.46
CA LEU A 14 -40.64 -29.25 26.02
C LEU A 14 -40.64 -27.71 26.10
N LEU A 15 -40.07 -27.15 27.19
CA LEU A 15 -39.74 -25.74 27.25
C LEU A 15 -38.62 -25.47 26.25
N GLY A 16 -38.97 -24.93 25.09
CA GLY A 16 -38.02 -24.41 24.11
C GLY A 16 -37.24 -23.21 24.68
N LEU A 17 -36.02 -23.43 25.11
CA LEU A 17 -35.10 -22.37 25.51
C LEU A 17 -34.66 -21.64 24.22
N THR A 18 -35.36 -20.55 23.86
CA THR A 18 -34.91 -19.67 22.78
C THR A 18 -33.67 -18.91 23.25
N TRP A 19 -32.51 -19.36 22.76
CA TRP A 19 -31.28 -18.66 22.99
C TRP A 19 -31.31 -17.38 22.12
N LEU A 20 -31.59 -16.23 22.74
CA LEU A 20 -31.39 -14.93 22.12
C LEU A 20 -29.87 -14.74 22.01
N ALA A 21 -29.34 -14.90 20.81
CA ALA A 21 -27.98 -14.48 20.53
C ALA A 21 -27.88 -12.95 20.77
N PRO A 22 -26.86 -12.47 21.48
CA PRO A 22 -26.69 -11.03 21.68
C PRO A 22 -26.49 -10.37 20.29
N PRO A 23 -27.01 -9.14 20.09
CA PRO A 23 -26.79 -8.42 18.85
C PRO A 23 -25.28 -8.28 18.64
N ALA A 24 -24.78 -8.77 17.51
CA ALA A 24 -23.42 -8.51 17.08
C ALA A 24 -23.27 -6.97 17.04
N HIS A 25 -22.46 -6.41 17.91
CA HIS A 25 -22.09 -5.01 17.84
C HIS A 25 -21.37 -4.86 16.50
N ALA A 26 -22.05 -4.25 15.54
CA ALA A 26 -21.41 -3.82 14.31
C ALA A 26 -20.37 -2.76 14.71
N GLU A 27 -19.12 -3.17 14.89
CA GLU A 27 -18.03 -2.22 15.04
C GLU A 27 -18.13 -1.29 13.84
N LYS A 28 -18.29 0.01 14.13
CA LYS A 28 -18.36 1.04 13.10
C LYS A 28 -17.00 1.04 12.36
N THR A 29 -16.95 0.36 11.24
CA THR A 29 -15.75 0.23 10.44
C THR A 29 -15.32 1.63 10.02
N LEU A 30 -14.14 2.06 10.48
CA LEU A 30 -13.58 3.35 10.10
C LEU A 30 -13.27 3.33 8.60
N GLN A 31 -13.63 4.42 7.92
CA GLN A 31 -13.20 4.69 6.56
C GLN A 31 -11.94 5.56 6.58
N ILE A 32 -11.08 5.36 5.60
CA ILE A 32 -9.85 6.14 5.45
C ILE A 32 -10.20 7.62 5.30
N ALA A 33 -9.70 8.43 6.22
CA ALA A 33 -9.84 9.87 6.28
C ALA A 33 -8.60 10.48 6.95
N ASP A 34 -8.43 11.79 6.82
CA ASP A 34 -7.30 12.51 7.39
C ASP A 34 -7.10 12.24 8.89
N GLY A 35 -5.86 12.08 9.30
CA GLY A 35 -5.45 11.79 10.66
C GLY A 35 -5.64 10.32 11.09
N LEU A 36 -6.11 9.42 10.25
CA LEU A 36 -6.22 8.00 10.56
C LEU A 36 -4.96 7.25 10.11
N LYS A 37 -4.53 6.29 10.93
CA LYS A 37 -3.50 5.33 10.57
C LYS A 37 -4.10 4.24 9.69
N VAL A 38 -3.50 4.04 8.54
CA VAL A 38 -3.87 3.03 7.56
C VAL A 38 -2.77 1.99 7.47
N THR A 39 -3.13 0.72 7.55
CA THR A 39 -2.22 -0.40 7.30
C THR A 39 -2.73 -1.15 6.08
N LEU A 40 -1.85 -1.37 5.11
CA LEU A 40 -2.19 -2.00 3.84
C LEU A 40 -1.06 -2.86 3.29
N GLU A 41 -1.41 -3.77 2.42
CA GLU A 41 -0.50 -4.45 1.50
C GLU A 41 -0.69 -3.85 0.11
N TYR A 42 0.39 -3.80 -0.66
CA TYR A 42 0.33 -3.34 -2.05
C TYR A 42 1.30 -4.09 -2.96
N THR A 43 0.99 -4.03 -4.23
CA THR A 43 1.92 -4.36 -5.32
C THR A 43 1.84 -3.26 -6.35
N VAL A 44 3.01 -2.73 -6.75
CA VAL A 44 3.14 -1.72 -7.81
C VAL A 44 3.66 -2.39 -9.06
N THR A 45 2.92 -2.27 -10.15
CA THR A 45 3.33 -2.77 -11.46
C THR A 45 3.51 -1.62 -12.46
N LEU A 46 4.45 -1.81 -13.37
CA LEU A 46 4.71 -0.93 -14.50
C LEU A 46 3.85 -1.32 -15.72
N PRO A 47 3.79 -0.50 -16.78
CA PRO A 47 3.05 -0.81 -18.00
C PRO A 47 3.49 -2.10 -18.69
N ASP A 48 4.75 -2.50 -18.53
CA ASP A 48 5.31 -3.76 -19.04
C ASP A 48 5.02 -4.97 -18.13
N GLN A 49 4.15 -4.79 -17.10
CA GLN A 49 3.76 -5.78 -16.10
C GLN A 49 4.89 -6.20 -15.14
N SER A 50 6.05 -5.57 -15.20
CA SER A 50 7.09 -5.80 -14.21
C SER A 50 6.68 -5.22 -12.85
N VAL A 51 7.04 -5.90 -11.77
CA VAL A 51 6.80 -5.44 -10.40
C VAL A 51 7.90 -4.45 -10.02
N ALA A 52 7.49 -3.20 -9.75
CA ALA A 52 8.40 -2.15 -9.30
C ALA A 52 8.65 -2.21 -7.79
N ASP A 53 7.60 -2.52 -7.01
CA ASP A 53 7.68 -2.70 -5.56
C ASP A 53 6.49 -3.52 -5.04
N SER A 54 6.65 -4.17 -3.89
CA SER A 54 5.59 -4.96 -3.25
C SER A 54 5.88 -5.21 -1.77
N THR A 55 4.81 -5.27 -0.97
CA THR A 55 4.86 -5.79 0.40
C THR A 55 4.69 -7.31 0.48
N ALA A 56 4.53 -8.02 -0.64
CA ALA A 56 4.37 -9.46 -0.64
C ALA A 56 5.56 -10.17 0.04
N GLY A 57 5.30 -10.93 1.10
CA GLY A 57 6.31 -11.60 1.92
C GLY A 57 7.12 -10.68 2.83
N LYS A 58 6.69 -9.44 3.01
CA LYS A 58 7.25 -8.44 3.93
C LYS A 58 6.19 -7.99 4.92
N GLU A 59 6.58 -7.13 5.88
CA GLU A 59 5.61 -6.49 6.76
C GLU A 59 4.69 -5.53 5.99
N PRO A 60 3.40 -5.47 6.35
CA PRO A 60 2.47 -4.51 5.79
C PRO A 60 2.94 -3.07 5.98
N PHE A 61 2.66 -2.23 5.00
CA PHE A 61 2.98 -0.82 5.05
C PHE A 61 1.93 -0.07 5.88
N SER A 62 2.37 0.88 6.71
CA SER A 62 1.49 1.75 7.50
C SER A 62 1.86 3.21 7.31
N TYR A 63 0.84 4.08 7.26
CA TYR A 63 1.01 5.53 7.12
C TYR A 63 -0.15 6.28 7.80
N ILE A 64 0.01 7.58 8.02
CA ILE A 64 -1.06 8.47 8.48
C ILE A 64 -1.65 9.18 7.27
N HIS A 65 -2.94 9.00 7.03
CA HIS A 65 -3.63 9.62 5.90
C HIS A 65 -3.73 11.14 6.11
N GLY A 66 -3.42 11.92 5.07
CA GLY A 66 -3.40 13.39 5.12
C GLY A 66 -2.04 14.01 5.51
N GLU A 67 -1.06 13.21 5.95
CA GLU A 67 0.29 13.70 6.31
C GLU A 67 1.27 13.70 5.12
N HIS A 68 0.79 13.39 3.91
CA HIS A 68 1.60 13.35 2.68
C HIS A 68 2.79 12.38 2.73
N GLU A 69 2.65 11.30 3.50
CA GLU A 69 3.69 10.25 3.62
C GLU A 69 3.75 9.33 2.39
N ILE A 70 2.73 9.39 1.52
CA ILE A 70 2.64 8.60 0.29
C ILE A 70 2.36 9.50 -0.91
N ILE A 71 2.43 8.94 -2.11
CA ILE A 71 2.15 9.65 -3.37
C ILE A 71 0.73 10.27 -3.32
N PRO A 72 0.57 11.58 -3.61
CA PRO A 72 -0.73 12.25 -3.50
C PRO A 72 -1.85 11.60 -4.29
N GLY A 73 -1.57 11.10 -5.50
CA GLY A 73 -2.55 10.39 -6.31
C GLY A 73 -3.00 9.07 -5.68
N LEU A 74 -2.09 8.36 -5.02
CA LEU A 74 -2.41 7.13 -4.28
C LEU A 74 -3.24 7.47 -3.04
N GLU A 75 -2.82 8.45 -2.26
CA GLU A 75 -3.52 8.91 -1.06
C GLU A 75 -4.98 9.25 -1.37
N LYS A 76 -5.21 10.08 -2.39
CA LYS A 76 -6.55 10.42 -2.87
C LYS A 76 -7.34 9.18 -3.32
N GLY A 77 -6.68 8.22 -3.98
CA GLY A 77 -7.30 6.98 -4.42
C GLY A 77 -7.76 6.06 -3.30
N LEU A 78 -7.15 6.18 -2.12
CA LEU A 78 -7.44 5.36 -0.93
C LEU A 78 -8.51 5.96 -0.03
N THR A 79 -8.77 7.27 -0.11
CA THR A 79 -9.79 7.96 0.71
C THR A 79 -11.14 7.25 0.64
N GLY A 80 -11.77 7.06 1.79
CA GLY A 80 -13.12 6.46 1.93
C GLY A 80 -13.13 4.93 1.92
N LEU A 81 -12.03 4.24 1.60
CA LEU A 81 -11.93 2.79 1.74
C LEU A 81 -11.90 2.38 3.22
N LYS A 82 -12.16 1.11 3.50
CA LYS A 82 -12.19 0.53 4.84
C LYS A 82 -11.38 -0.76 4.88
N ALA A 83 -11.12 -1.25 6.07
CA ALA A 83 -10.48 -2.54 6.27
C ALA A 83 -11.24 -3.66 5.52
N GLY A 84 -10.50 -4.50 4.81
CA GLY A 84 -10.97 -5.56 3.93
C GLY A 84 -11.20 -5.15 2.48
N ASP A 85 -11.20 -3.85 2.17
CA ASP A 85 -11.35 -3.39 0.79
C ASP A 85 -10.08 -3.64 -0.02
N LYS A 86 -10.28 -4.03 -1.29
CA LYS A 86 -9.21 -4.16 -2.29
C LYS A 86 -9.49 -3.21 -3.43
N LYS A 87 -8.47 -2.53 -3.91
CA LYS A 87 -8.62 -1.58 -5.02
C LYS A 87 -7.41 -1.58 -5.93
N ARG A 88 -7.68 -1.51 -7.23
CA ARG A 88 -6.68 -1.20 -8.24
C ARG A 88 -6.74 0.29 -8.53
N ILE A 89 -5.60 0.97 -8.41
CA ILE A 89 -5.46 2.40 -8.64
C ILE A 89 -4.42 2.58 -9.74
N VAL A 90 -4.81 3.22 -10.84
CA VAL A 90 -3.91 3.54 -11.95
C VAL A 90 -3.54 5.01 -11.84
N LEU A 91 -2.25 5.30 -11.75
CA LEU A 91 -1.71 6.64 -11.65
C LEU A 91 -0.93 6.98 -12.91
N ALA A 92 -1.23 8.14 -13.49
CA ALA A 92 -0.35 8.73 -14.49
C ALA A 92 0.97 9.17 -13.83
N ALA A 93 2.05 9.25 -14.62
CA ALA A 93 3.35 9.68 -14.11
C ALA A 93 3.29 11.00 -13.33
N ALA A 94 2.48 11.97 -13.80
CA ALA A 94 2.32 13.27 -13.16
C ALA A 94 1.70 13.20 -11.75
N ASP A 95 0.83 12.22 -11.50
CA ASP A 95 0.16 11.99 -10.21
C ASP A 95 0.96 11.04 -9.30
N ALA A 96 2.10 10.54 -9.79
CA ALA A 96 2.99 9.62 -9.08
C ALA A 96 4.34 10.29 -8.79
N TYR A 97 5.40 9.89 -9.50
CA TYR A 97 6.76 10.42 -9.31
C TYR A 97 7.12 11.56 -10.27
N GLY A 98 6.12 12.14 -10.92
CA GLY A 98 6.29 13.23 -11.87
C GLY A 98 6.69 12.76 -13.28
N SER A 99 6.61 13.70 -14.23
CA SER A 99 7.10 13.47 -15.58
C SER A 99 8.62 13.37 -15.59
N TYR A 100 9.14 12.60 -16.53
CA TYR A 100 10.58 12.55 -16.76
C TYR A 100 11.09 13.92 -17.26
N ASP A 101 12.14 14.45 -16.66
CA ASP A 101 12.72 15.76 -17.00
C ASP A 101 14.13 15.59 -17.61
N GLU A 102 14.24 15.87 -18.90
CA GLU A 102 15.53 15.82 -19.62
C GLU A 102 16.57 16.78 -19.02
N LYS A 103 16.15 17.86 -18.37
CA LYS A 103 17.06 18.83 -17.72
C LYS A 103 17.75 18.28 -16.47
N LYS A 104 17.24 17.18 -15.93
CA LYS A 104 17.87 16.46 -14.81
C LYS A 104 18.99 15.53 -15.24
N LYS A 105 19.31 15.47 -16.54
CA LYS A 105 20.49 14.80 -17.04
C LYS A 105 21.67 15.77 -17.03
N VAL A 106 22.75 15.39 -16.37
CA VAL A 106 23.95 16.22 -16.22
C VAL A 106 25.16 15.44 -16.73
N SER A 107 25.95 16.07 -17.58
CA SER A 107 27.26 15.52 -17.99
C SER A 107 28.34 16.03 -17.03
N VAL A 108 29.11 15.11 -16.46
CA VAL A 108 30.21 15.42 -15.55
C VAL A 108 31.50 14.81 -16.08
N PRO A 109 32.68 15.40 -15.80
CA PRO A 109 33.99 14.77 -16.12
C PRO A 109 34.10 13.41 -15.40
N LYS A 110 34.68 12.43 -16.10
CA LYS A 110 34.92 11.10 -15.53
C LYS A 110 35.84 11.15 -14.30
N ALA A 111 36.69 12.14 -14.22
CA ALA A 111 37.55 12.36 -13.06
C ALA A 111 36.77 12.72 -11.77
N ASN A 112 35.54 13.17 -11.89
CA ASN A 112 34.68 13.57 -10.78
C ASN A 112 33.79 12.43 -10.25
N VAL A 113 33.93 11.22 -10.77
CA VAL A 113 33.19 10.03 -10.32
C VAL A 113 34.18 8.91 -9.97
N PRO A 114 33.79 7.93 -9.14
CA PRO A 114 34.65 6.80 -8.82
C PRO A 114 35.15 6.08 -10.07
N PRO A 115 36.39 5.60 -10.10
CA PRO A 115 37.01 4.98 -11.29
C PRO A 115 36.25 3.77 -11.83
N GLU A 116 35.57 3.02 -10.93
CA GLU A 116 34.80 1.81 -11.25
C GLU A 116 33.37 2.12 -11.77
N THR A 117 33.02 3.41 -11.96
CA THR A 117 31.69 3.82 -12.41
C THR A 117 31.36 3.24 -13.78
N GLN A 118 30.21 2.56 -13.87
CA GLN A 118 29.68 1.94 -15.07
C GLN A 118 28.24 2.41 -15.34
N VAL A 119 27.76 2.19 -16.56
CA VAL A 119 26.33 2.42 -16.88
C VAL A 119 25.46 1.57 -15.94
N GLY A 120 24.47 2.20 -15.33
CA GLY A 120 23.60 1.59 -14.33
C GLY A 120 24.05 1.81 -12.88
N SER A 121 25.29 2.25 -12.62
CA SER A 121 25.73 2.59 -11.25
C SER A 121 24.85 3.68 -10.64
N LEU A 122 24.54 3.54 -9.35
CA LEU A 122 23.91 4.59 -8.53
C LEU A 122 25.04 5.33 -7.80
N LEU A 123 25.11 6.63 -8.02
CA LEU A 123 26.03 7.53 -7.33
C LEU A 123 25.25 8.38 -6.36
N ARG A 124 25.87 8.71 -5.23
CA ARG A 124 25.32 9.63 -4.24
C ARG A 124 26.33 10.75 -4.00
N SER A 125 25.85 12.00 -4.07
CA SER A 125 26.68 13.15 -3.73
C SER A 125 26.82 13.29 -2.20
N GLU A 126 27.77 14.11 -1.75
CA GLU A 126 27.95 14.46 -0.33
C GLU A 126 26.69 15.14 0.26
N GLU A 127 25.91 15.81 -0.57
CA GLU A 127 24.63 16.45 -0.21
C GLU A 127 23.47 15.47 -0.17
N GLY A 128 23.72 14.16 -0.47
CA GLY A 128 22.72 13.10 -0.45
C GLY A 128 21.90 12.98 -1.73
N LEU A 129 22.21 13.71 -2.79
CA LEU A 129 21.55 13.58 -4.09
C LEU A 129 21.95 12.27 -4.75
N GLU A 130 20.96 11.51 -5.24
CA GLU A 130 21.19 10.26 -5.96
C GLU A 130 21.08 10.49 -7.47
N ALA A 131 21.97 9.87 -8.22
CA ALA A 131 21.97 9.89 -9.66
C ALA A 131 22.32 8.52 -10.23
N ARG A 132 21.65 8.14 -11.29
CA ARG A 132 21.99 6.93 -12.07
C ARG A 132 22.90 7.27 -13.24
N VAL A 133 23.95 6.52 -13.40
CA VAL A 133 24.80 6.62 -14.59
C VAL A 133 24.07 6.02 -15.79
N ILE A 134 23.82 6.83 -16.81
CA ILE A 134 23.12 6.40 -18.04
C ILE A 134 24.05 6.30 -19.25
N GLN A 135 25.22 6.94 -19.20
CA GLN A 135 26.22 6.86 -20.25
C GLN A 135 27.61 7.09 -19.67
N VAL A 136 28.59 6.37 -20.20
CA VAL A 136 30.02 6.60 -19.97
C VAL A 136 30.69 6.70 -21.35
N SER A 137 31.33 7.83 -21.65
CA SER A 137 31.93 8.12 -22.95
C SER A 137 33.23 8.88 -22.76
N GLY A 138 34.37 8.28 -23.17
CA GLY A 138 35.69 8.92 -23.09
C GLY A 138 35.93 9.53 -21.70
N ASP A 139 36.03 10.85 -21.64
CA ASP A 139 36.30 11.60 -20.41
C ASP A 139 35.06 12.15 -19.73
N SER A 140 33.84 11.72 -20.11
CA SER A 140 32.59 12.19 -19.55
C SER A 140 31.66 11.06 -19.13
N VAL A 141 30.84 11.35 -18.13
CA VAL A 141 29.77 10.48 -17.62
C VAL A 141 28.47 11.28 -17.59
N VAL A 142 27.38 10.71 -18.11
CA VAL A 142 26.05 11.31 -18.02
C VAL A 142 25.30 10.68 -16.86
N LEU A 143 24.86 11.55 -15.96
CA LEU A 143 24.10 11.22 -14.76
C LEU A 143 22.64 11.62 -14.97
N ASP A 144 21.73 10.75 -14.60
CA ASP A 144 20.29 11.01 -14.55
C ASP A 144 19.86 11.13 -13.09
N MET A 145 19.38 12.31 -12.70
CA MET A 145 18.89 12.62 -11.35
C MET A 145 17.36 12.52 -11.26
N ASN A 146 16.67 12.00 -12.28
CA ASN A 146 15.27 11.70 -12.19
C ASN A 146 15.03 10.54 -11.21
N HIS A 147 13.86 10.56 -10.57
CA HIS A 147 13.41 9.37 -9.84
C HIS A 147 13.34 8.17 -10.80
N PRO A 148 13.73 6.95 -10.40
CA PRO A 148 13.72 5.76 -11.27
C PRO A 148 12.36 5.43 -11.91
N LEU A 149 11.28 5.90 -11.29
CA LEU A 149 9.90 5.74 -11.78
C LEU A 149 9.31 7.02 -12.40
N ALA A 150 10.09 8.11 -12.54
CA ALA A 150 9.63 9.31 -13.24
C ALA A 150 9.28 9.00 -14.70
N GLY A 151 8.21 9.61 -15.19
CA GLY A 151 7.69 9.38 -16.53
C GLY A 151 6.95 8.06 -16.72
N LYS A 152 6.84 7.22 -15.68
CA LYS A 152 6.15 5.93 -15.75
C LYS A 152 4.77 6.01 -15.12
N ASN A 153 3.77 5.50 -15.81
CA ASN A 153 2.46 5.24 -15.21
C ASN A 153 2.59 4.04 -14.27
N LEU A 154 1.87 4.07 -13.16
CA LEU A 154 1.93 3.03 -12.15
C LEU A 154 0.55 2.42 -11.93
N VAL A 155 0.52 1.12 -11.68
CA VAL A 155 -0.69 0.41 -11.26
C VAL A 155 -0.46 -0.13 -9.86
N PHE A 156 -1.25 0.34 -8.91
CA PHE A 156 -1.25 -0.13 -7.52
C PHE A 156 -2.40 -1.10 -7.32
N ASP A 157 -2.11 -2.33 -6.97
CA ASP A 157 -3.07 -3.27 -6.40
C ASP A 157 -2.93 -3.22 -4.88
N VAL A 158 -3.97 -2.74 -4.19
CA VAL A 158 -3.96 -2.47 -2.74
C VAL A 158 -4.97 -3.33 -2.02
N ASN A 159 -4.60 -3.79 -0.84
CA ASN A 159 -5.46 -4.51 0.11
C ASN A 159 -5.41 -3.79 1.46
N ILE A 160 -6.51 -3.18 1.91
CA ILE A 160 -6.57 -2.46 3.18
C ILE A 160 -6.74 -3.46 4.32
N LEU A 161 -5.76 -3.55 5.19
CA LEU A 161 -5.78 -4.48 6.33
C LEU A 161 -6.42 -3.84 7.56
N LYS A 162 -6.13 -2.56 7.84
CA LYS A 162 -6.59 -1.88 9.04
C LYS A 162 -6.73 -0.38 8.83
N VAL A 163 -7.74 0.20 9.47
CA VAL A 163 -7.93 1.65 9.58
C VAL A 163 -8.22 1.94 11.05
N GLU A 164 -7.39 2.75 11.69
CA GLU A 164 -7.48 3.02 13.13
C GLU A 164 -7.09 4.46 13.47
N LYS A 165 -7.47 4.92 14.65
CA LYS A 165 -6.93 6.17 15.18
C LYS A 165 -5.46 5.95 15.55
N PRO A 166 -4.54 6.87 15.22
CA PRO A 166 -3.15 6.75 15.67
C PRO A 166 -3.11 6.72 17.19
N ALA A 167 -2.17 5.93 17.75
CA ALA A 167 -1.94 5.96 19.17
C ALA A 167 -1.55 7.39 19.57
N SER A 168 -2.26 7.98 20.53
CA SER A 168 -1.91 9.30 21.06
C SER A 168 -0.46 9.24 21.53
N ALA A 169 0.39 10.08 20.98
CA ALA A 169 1.73 10.29 21.54
C ALA A 169 1.56 10.74 23.00
N LYS A 170 2.09 9.94 23.92
CA LYS A 170 2.17 10.28 25.33
C LYS A 170 3.29 11.28 25.56
#